data_baf29ffe5f231d4f17cae7dd678eb237
#
_entry.id   baf29ffe5f231d4f17cae7dd678eb237
#
_cell.length_a   1.000
_cell.length_b   1.000
_cell.length_c   1.000
_cell.angle_alpha   90.00
_cell.angle_beta   90.00
_cell.angle_gamma   90.00
#
_symmetry.space_group_name_H-M   'P 1'
#
loop_
_entity.id
_entity.type
_entity.pdbx_description
1 polymer ?
#
loop_
_entity_poly.entity_id
_entity_poly.type
_entity_poly.pdbx_seq_one_letter_code
_entity_poly.pdbx_strand_id
1 'polypeptide(L)'
;MLNKEFNKENPYIEFKEVYREEDYFDIIELGVYYYSNNGLNKRPYKITRVDILNKDKVTSPRLSVLEGYIKSWNESIKNEKYPNDWQLFYLYKEIFQKLIHNKDVKQCYNYFRGQSDSRYELIPSAFRSNVKKDFLRDFEGIYEELARLFPNRLTYHELSKQKIKDRETQLSLLQHFGLKTTLLDITSNPFVAMLFMLSENIDNYKEPTLYFFQLDKYADKSKIFVEVVKNEWNERIIAQRGAFLNFDWAILPSENIEQDMDAKIPTIKLVLKFDEKELQETLQASIQSLLDIGLSEDDAIEFVSPLENEYAKDNLKSMDLIKKELMEKLHEYFYSEVDLFPDFEKRIQYISSQYNLDLNKQLNIESK
;
A
#
# COMPACT_ATOMS: atom_id res chain seq x y z
N MET A 1 25.82 17.99 10.93
CA MET A 1 25.98 18.57 12.27
C MET A 1 24.61 18.74 12.88
N LEU A 2 24.11 17.76 13.59
CA LEU A 2 22.95 17.90 14.48
C LEU A 2 23.21 17.02 15.70
N ASN A 3 24.07 17.50 16.61
CA ASN A 3 24.00 17.10 18.01
C ASN A 3 22.67 17.62 18.55
N LYS A 4 21.62 16.83 18.48
CA LYS A 4 20.43 17.06 19.30
C LYS A 4 20.56 16.16 20.53
N GLU A 5 21.00 16.74 21.63
CA GLU A 5 20.66 16.25 22.95
C GLU A 5 19.14 16.15 22.99
N PHE A 6 18.60 14.93 23.02
CA PHE A 6 17.18 14.70 23.19
C PHE A 6 16.76 15.32 24.54
N ASN A 7 15.97 16.33 24.47
CA ASN A 7 15.37 16.99 25.63
C ASN A 7 14.41 15.98 26.27
N LYS A 8 14.45 15.82 27.58
CA LYS A 8 13.91 14.70 28.37
C LYS A 8 12.38 14.52 28.38
N GLU A 9 11.59 15.13 27.47
CA GLU A 9 10.15 15.19 27.72
C GLU A 9 9.34 14.00 27.19
N ASN A 10 9.58 13.48 26.02
CA ASN A 10 8.97 12.21 25.53
C ASN A 10 9.56 11.80 24.17
N PRO A 11 10.26 10.66 24.05
CA PRO A 11 10.94 10.26 22.83
C PRO A 11 9.99 9.98 21.66
N TYR A 12 8.75 9.59 21.92
CA TYR A 12 7.74 9.32 20.88
C TYR A 12 7.22 10.60 20.23
N ILE A 13 7.02 11.66 21.04
CA ILE A 13 6.58 12.97 20.54
C ILE A 13 7.69 13.59 19.70
N GLU A 14 8.92 13.57 20.20
CA GLU A 14 10.09 14.08 19.48
C GLU A 14 10.29 13.35 18.15
N PHE A 15 10.22 12.02 18.16
CA PHE A 15 10.31 11.22 16.95
C PHE A 15 9.25 11.61 15.92
N LYS A 16 7.98 11.73 16.33
CA LYS A 16 6.88 12.13 15.44
C LYS A 16 7.12 13.49 14.79
N GLU A 17 7.72 14.45 15.51
CA GLU A 17 7.95 15.82 15.02
C GLU A 17 9.11 15.89 14.01
N VAL A 18 10.09 14.99 14.11
CA VAL A 18 11.27 14.99 13.24
C VAL A 18 11.22 13.94 12.13
N TYR A 19 10.26 13.01 12.18
CA TYR A 19 10.14 11.94 11.21
C TYR A 19 10.00 12.47 9.78
N ARG A 20 10.79 11.90 8.88
CA ARG A 20 10.67 12.09 7.43
C ARG A 20 10.84 10.73 6.76
N GLU A 21 9.94 10.39 5.88
CA GLU A 21 9.94 9.10 5.17
C GLU A 21 11.25 8.88 4.40
N GLU A 22 11.77 9.94 3.79
CA GLU A 22 13.02 9.92 3.03
C GLU A 22 14.28 9.64 3.86
N ASP A 23 14.23 9.75 5.19
CA ASP A 23 15.36 9.40 6.06
C ASP A 23 15.51 7.89 6.22
N TYR A 24 14.44 7.13 6.04
CA TYR A 24 14.40 5.68 6.23
C TYR A 24 14.30 4.90 4.92
N PHE A 25 13.74 5.49 3.87
CA PHE A 25 13.43 4.81 2.62
C PHE A 25 14.05 5.52 1.42
N ASP A 26 14.73 4.74 0.55
CA ASP A 26 15.16 5.20 -0.78
C ASP A 26 14.06 4.82 -1.78
N ILE A 27 13.10 5.73 -2.00
CA ILE A 27 11.86 5.46 -2.73
C ILE A 27 12.00 5.84 -4.21
N ILE A 28 11.73 4.86 -5.10
CA ILE A 28 11.44 5.11 -6.50
C ILE A 28 9.93 4.96 -6.69
N GLU A 29 9.26 6.02 -7.13
CA GLU A 29 7.82 6.01 -7.41
C GLU A 29 7.54 5.63 -8.87
N LEU A 30 6.71 4.61 -9.06
CA LEU A 30 6.21 4.17 -10.36
C LEU A 30 4.71 4.42 -10.45
N GLY A 31 4.25 5.02 -11.54
CA GLY A 31 2.84 5.14 -11.86
C GLY A 31 2.40 4.11 -12.88
N VAL A 32 1.37 3.33 -12.57
CA VAL A 32 0.62 2.52 -13.54
C VAL A 32 -0.60 3.33 -13.94
N TYR A 33 -0.64 3.77 -15.19
CA TYR A 33 -1.68 4.66 -15.67
C TYR A 33 -2.80 3.89 -16.35
N TYR A 34 -4.04 4.28 -16.04
CA TYR A 34 -5.24 3.74 -16.66
C TYR A 34 -6.27 4.84 -16.91
N TYR A 35 -7.18 4.61 -17.85
CA TYR A 35 -8.39 5.37 -17.99
C TYR A 35 -9.61 4.46 -18.14
N SER A 36 -10.80 5.01 -17.86
CA SER A 36 -12.05 4.30 -18.04
C SER A 36 -12.38 4.20 -19.51
N ASN A 37 -12.64 2.98 -19.97
CA ASN A 37 -13.00 2.69 -21.35
C ASN A 37 -14.46 2.27 -21.43
N ASN A 38 -15.32 3.24 -21.65
CA ASN A 38 -16.72 3.11 -21.45
C ASN A 38 -17.48 2.37 -22.54
N GLY A 39 -17.41 1.07 -22.56
CA GLY A 39 -18.34 0.26 -23.33
C GLY A 39 -18.16 0.27 -24.84
N LEU A 40 -17.32 1.13 -25.41
CA LEU A 40 -16.99 1.09 -26.85
C LEU A 40 -16.18 -0.16 -27.20
N ASN A 41 -15.42 -0.65 -26.25
CA ASN A 41 -14.70 -1.92 -26.35
C ASN A 41 -14.97 -2.69 -25.07
N LYS A 42 -15.66 -3.72 -25.01
CA LYS A 42 -15.98 -4.68 -23.92
C LYS A 42 -15.11 -4.68 -22.63
N ARG A 43 -14.28 -3.64 -22.41
CA ARG A 43 -13.31 -3.49 -21.31
C ARG A 43 -13.70 -2.28 -20.46
N PRO A 44 -13.82 -2.44 -19.15
CA PRO A 44 -14.19 -1.34 -18.25
C PRO A 44 -13.10 -0.28 -18.10
N TYR A 45 -11.84 -0.63 -18.38
CA TYR A 45 -10.69 0.28 -18.34
C TYR A 45 -9.60 -0.17 -19.32
N LYS A 46 -8.65 0.72 -19.60
CA LYS A 46 -7.46 0.44 -20.42
C LYS A 46 -6.22 0.94 -19.66
N ILE A 47 -5.18 0.10 -19.61
CA ILE A 47 -3.87 0.52 -19.12
C ILE A 47 -3.14 1.20 -20.26
N THR A 48 -2.55 2.36 -19.98
CA THR A 48 -1.86 3.19 -20.98
C THR A 48 -0.35 3.02 -20.93
N ARG A 49 0.22 3.16 -19.74
CA ARG A 49 1.67 3.09 -19.55
C ARG A 49 2.08 2.87 -18.10
N VAL A 50 3.35 2.61 -17.91
CA VAL A 50 4.05 2.68 -16.63
C VAL A 50 5.16 3.70 -16.74
N ASP A 51 5.27 4.62 -15.78
CA ASP A 51 6.29 5.68 -15.76
C ASP A 51 6.91 5.84 -14.37
N ILE A 52 8.11 6.46 -14.32
CA ILE A 52 8.76 6.87 -13.06
C ILE A 52 8.27 8.28 -12.73
N LEU A 53 7.67 8.44 -11.53
CA LEU A 53 7.05 9.70 -11.12
C LEU A 53 8.04 10.71 -10.52
N ASN A 54 9.12 10.21 -9.91
CA ASN A 54 10.10 11.03 -9.19
C ASN A 54 11.52 10.93 -9.76
N LYS A 55 11.66 10.75 -11.06
CA LYS A 55 12.93 10.53 -11.75
C LYS A 55 13.98 11.59 -11.42
N ASP A 56 13.58 12.85 -11.40
CA ASP A 56 14.48 14.00 -11.18
C ASP A 56 15.02 14.08 -9.73
N LYS A 57 14.39 13.35 -8.80
CA LYS A 57 14.75 13.34 -7.37
C LYS A 57 15.57 12.12 -6.97
N VAL A 58 15.68 11.12 -7.85
CA VAL A 58 16.29 9.83 -7.54
C VAL A 58 17.66 9.72 -8.20
N THR A 59 18.70 9.48 -7.40
CA THR A 59 20.07 9.23 -7.86
C THR A 59 20.49 7.75 -7.73
N SER A 60 19.54 6.87 -7.43
CA SER A 60 19.81 5.46 -7.18
C SER A 60 20.24 4.71 -8.44
N PRO A 61 21.29 3.87 -8.39
CA PRO A 61 21.71 3.02 -9.50
C PRO A 61 20.63 2.01 -9.94
N ARG A 62 19.59 1.77 -9.11
CA ARG A 62 18.44 0.94 -9.44
C ARG A 62 17.57 1.54 -10.55
N LEU A 63 17.69 2.86 -10.78
CA LEU A 63 16.88 3.59 -11.74
C LEU A 63 17.05 3.03 -13.16
N SER A 64 18.29 2.83 -13.60
CA SER A 64 18.59 2.33 -14.95
C SER A 64 18.02 0.92 -15.22
N VAL A 65 18.03 0.06 -14.21
CA VAL A 65 17.44 -1.29 -14.30
C VAL A 65 15.93 -1.19 -14.44
N LEU A 66 15.29 -0.33 -13.65
CA LEU A 66 13.83 -0.11 -13.70
C LEU A 66 13.39 0.49 -15.03
N GLU A 67 14.16 1.43 -15.60
CA GLU A 67 13.87 1.98 -16.95
C GLU A 67 13.84 0.87 -18.03
N GLY A 68 14.72 -0.11 -17.95
CA GLY A 68 14.72 -1.28 -18.83
C GLY A 68 13.43 -2.13 -18.67
N TYR A 69 12.98 -2.34 -17.43
CA TYR A 69 11.73 -3.07 -17.20
C TYR A 69 10.51 -2.29 -17.65
N ILE A 70 10.45 -1.00 -17.36
CA ILE A 70 9.35 -0.12 -17.79
C ILE A 70 9.21 -0.11 -19.31
N LYS A 71 10.32 -0.04 -20.05
CA LYS A 71 10.29 -0.15 -21.50
C LYS A 71 9.65 -1.47 -21.96
N SER A 72 10.03 -2.60 -21.36
CA SER A 72 9.44 -3.91 -21.66
C SER A 72 7.96 -3.99 -21.31
N TRP A 73 7.54 -3.44 -20.17
CA TRP A 73 6.13 -3.40 -19.77
C TRP A 73 5.29 -2.54 -20.73
N ASN A 74 5.81 -1.36 -21.10
CA ASN A 74 5.13 -0.48 -22.04
C ASN A 74 5.02 -1.09 -23.46
N GLU A 75 6.01 -1.86 -23.90
CA GLU A 75 5.92 -2.65 -25.13
C GLU A 75 4.84 -3.75 -25.02
N SER A 76 4.74 -4.43 -23.88
CA SER A 76 3.68 -5.43 -23.63
C SER A 76 2.29 -4.80 -23.61
N ILE A 77 2.15 -3.61 -23.03
CA ILE A 77 0.89 -2.85 -23.00
C ILE A 77 0.47 -2.45 -24.42
N LYS A 78 1.40 -1.87 -25.22
CA LYS A 78 1.13 -1.45 -26.60
C LYS A 78 0.74 -2.62 -27.52
N ASN A 79 1.35 -3.77 -27.32
CA ASN A 79 1.08 -4.97 -28.14
C ASN A 79 -0.14 -5.75 -27.64
N GLU A 80 -0.93 -5.19 -26.70
CA GLU A 80 -2.11 -5.84 -26.12
C GLU A 80 -1.89 -7.29 -25.70
N LYS A 81 -0.69 -7.57 -25.15
CA LYS A 81 -0.26 -8.91 -24.74
C LYS A 81 -1.19 -9.54 -23.69
N TYR A 82 -1.83 -8.68 -22.90
CA TYR A 82 -2.74 -9.13 -21.85
C TYR A 82 -4.15 -9.27 -22.40
N PRO A 83 -4.74 -10.47 -22.35
CA PRO A 83 -6.10 -10.66 -22.87
C PRO A 83 -7.13 -9.90 -22.04
N ASN A 84 -7.98 -9.32 -22.72
CA ASN A 84 -9.24 -8.61 -22.55
C ASN A 84 -9.65 -8.13 -21.17
N ASP A 85 -9.84 -8.98 -20.15
CA ASP A 85 -10.59 -8.61 -18.95
C ASP A 85 -9.72 -8.55 -17.69
N TRP A 86 -8.41 -8.84 -17.77
CA TRP A 86 -7.54 -9.02 -16.60
C TRP A 86 -6.20 -8.31 -16.75
N GLN A 87 -6.17 -7.23 -17.50
CA GLN A 87 -4.92 -6.54 -17.89
C GLN A 87 -4.09 -6.12 -16.69
N LEU A 88 -4.70 -5.50 -15.70
CA LEU A 88 -3.99 -4.97 -14.54
C LEU A 88 -3.42 -6.08 -13.67
N PHE A 89 -4.16 -7.16 -13.44
CA PHE A 89 -3.68 -8.30 -12.68
C PHE A 89 -2.46 -8.95 -13.34
N TYR A 90 -2.49 -9.16 -14.65
CA TYR A 90 -1.36 -9.75 -15.36
C TYR A 90 -0.15 -8.81 -15.45
N LEU A 91 -0.37 -7.50 -15.57
CA LEU A 91 0.70 -6.53 -15.45
C LEU A 91 1.36 -6.58 -14.07
N TYR A 92 0.57 -6.60 -12.99
CA TYR A 92 1.12 -6.75 -11.65
C TYR A 92 1.90 -8.05 -11.48
N LYS A 93 1.43 -9.17 -12.01
CA LYS A 93 2.19 -10.43 -12.00
C LYS A 93 3.53 -10.31 -12.73
N GLU A 94 3.58 -9.64 -13.88
CA GLU A 94 4.83 -9.42 -14.62
C GLU A 94 5.78 -8.51 -13.82
N ILE A 95 5.26 -7.45 -13.19
CA ILE A 95 6.02 -6.58 -12.29
C ILE A 95 6.60 -7.40 -11.12
N PHE A 96 5.77 -8.21 -10.47
CA PHE A 96 6.22 -9.09 -9.36
C PHE A 96 7.31 -10.04 -9.81
N GLN A 97 7.15 -10.67 -10.97
CA GLN A 97 8.15 -11.59 -11.50
C GLN A 97 9.50 -10.90 -11.74
N LYS A 98 9.51 -9.68 -12.25
CA LYS A 98 10.75 -8.92 -12.50
C LYS A 98 11.40 -8.43 -11.22
N LEU A 99 10.62 -7.96 -10.24
CA LEU A 99 11.14 -7.37 -9.00
C LEU A 99 11.50 -8.42 -7.94
N ILE A 100 10.78 -9.57 -7.89
CA ILE A 100 10.96 -10.59 -6.86
C ILE A 100 11.91 -11.71 -7.30
N HIS A 101 11.92 -12.08 -8.56
CA HIS A 101 12.64 -13.24 -9.09
C HIS A 101 13.69 -12.89 -10.16
N ASN A 102 14.40 -11.82 -9.98
CA ASN A 102 15.45 -11.49 -10.92
C ASN A 102 16.70 -12.33 -10.67
N LYS A 103 17.02 -13.25 -11.58
CA LYS A 103 18.22 -14.11 -11.52
C LYS A 103 19.53 -13.33 -11.65
N ASP A 104 19.49 -12.14 -12.25
CA ASP A 104 20.65 -11.32 -12.55
C ASP A 104 20.98 -10.33 -11.42
N VAL A 105 20.09 -10.17 -10.44
CA VAL A 105 20.28 -9.23 -9.32
C VAL A 105 20.31 -10.02 -8.01
N LYS A 106 21.42 -9.91 -7.30
CA LYS A 106 21.59 -10.56 -5.99
C LYS A 106 20.60 -10.08 -4.91
N GLN A 107 19.91 -8.99 -5.17
CA GLN A 107 19.06 -8.31 -4.22
C GLN A 107 17.65 -8.16 -4.83
N CYS A 108 16.72 -8.96 -4.32
CA CYS A 108 15.32 -8.94 -4.74
C CYS A 108 14.46 -8.25 -3.69
N TYR A 109 13.35 -7.61 -4.12
CA TYR A 109 12.34 -7.13 -3.21
C TYR A 109 11.62 -8.33 -2.58
N ASN A 110 11.52 -8.36 -1.26
CA ASN A 110 11.10 -9.55 -0.53
C ASN A 110 10.02 -9.29 0.53
N TYR A 111 9.69 -8.01 0.78
CA TYR A 111 8.57 -7.61 1.63
C TYR A 111 7.73 -6.55 0.94
N PHE A 112 6.44 -6.50 1.31
CA PHE A 112 5.43 -5.74 0.60
C PHE A 112 4.46 -5.09 1.58
N ARG A 113 3.81 -4.01 1.14
CA ARG A 113 2.70 -3.38 1.84
C ARG A 113 1.71 -2.81 0.85
N GLY A 114 0.41 -2.99 1.09
CA GLY A 114 -0.67 -2.37 0.31
C GLY A 114 -1.33 -1.24 1.08
N GLN A 115 -1.72 -0.19 0.39
CA GLN A 115 -2.47 0.96 0.91
C GLN A 115 -3.50 1.42 -0.13
N SER A 116 -4.67 1.87 0.32
CA SER A 116 -5.74 2.36 -0.55
C SER A 116 -5.52 3.79 -1.07
N ASP A 117 -4.59 4.53 -0.47
CA ASP A 117 -4.31 5.93 -0.78
C ASP A 117 -2.79 6.18 -0.84
N SER A 118 -2.31 6.74 -1.95
CA SER A 118 -0.89 7.05 -2.19
C SER A 118 -0.32 8.11 -1.23
N ARG A 119 -1.20 8.89 -0.59
CA ARG A 119 -0.82 9.95 0.36
C ARG A 119 -0.52 9.44 1.76
N TYR A 120 -0.83 8.17 2.05
CA TYR A 120 -0.47 7.60 3.33
C TYR A 120 1.03 7.35 3.40
N GLU A 121 1.68 7.99 4.37
CA GLU A 121 3.10 7.83 4.64
C GLU A 121 3.42 6.44 5.21
N LEU A 122 4.66 5.99 5.03
CA LEU A 122 5.19 4.76 5.64
C LEU A 122 5.51 5.00 7.12
N ILE A 123 4.51 5.33 7.90
CA ILE A 123 4.63 5.64 9.32
C ILE A 123 3.79 4.69 10.18
N PRO A 124 4.32 4.22 11.34
CA PRO A 124 3.56 3.41 12.29
C PRO A 124 2.26 4.07 12.75
N SER A 125 1.30 3.23 13.14
CA SER A 125 -0.04 3.69 13.52
C SER A 125 -0.05 4.69 14.68
N ALA A 126 0.88 4.57 15.63
CA ALA A 126 0.98 5.50 16.78
C ALA A 126 1.35 6.93 16.35
N PHE A 127 2.11 7.11 15.25
CA PHE A 127 2.62 8.42 14.83
C PHE A 127 1.76 9.12 13.78
N ARG A 128 0.68 8.50 13.29
CA ARG A 128 -0.19 9.12 12.28
C ARG A 128 -0.81 10.42 12.76
N SER A 129 -1.15 11.30 11.84
CA SER A 129 -1.69 12.65 12.11
C SER A 129 -2.98 12.63 12.94
N ASN A 130 -3.80 11.58 12.81
CA ASN A 130 -5.05 11.39 13.53
C ASN A 130 -4.88 10.88 14.98
N VAL A 131 -3.64 10.74 15.48
CA VAL A 131 -3.35 10.30 16.84
C VAL A 131 -3.03 11.51 17.71
N LYS A 132 -3.73 11.63 18.84
CA LYS A 132 -3.51 12.72 19.83
C LYS A 132 -2.10 12.60 20.43
N LYS A 133 -1.45 13.74 20.68
CA LYS A 133 -0.14 13.78 21.37
C LYS A 133 -0.18 13.16 22.77
N ASP A 134 -1.33 13.26 23.45
CA ASP A 134 -1.52 12.65 24.78
C ASP A 134 -1.33 11.13 24.74
N PHE A 135 -1.78 10.45 23.67
CA PHE A 135 -1.56 9.02 23.54
C PHE A 135 -0.06 8.67 23.49
N LEU A 136 0.74 9.46 22.77
CA LEU A 136 2.19 9.24 22.70
C LEU A 136 2.88 9.51 24.04
N ARG A 137 2.42 10.55 24.76
CA ARG A 137 2.95 10.87 26.08
C ARG A 137 2.70 9.74 27.07
N ASP A 138 1.50 9.15 27.01
CA ASP A 138 1.03 8.18 27.99
C ASP A 138 1.27 6.72 27.51
N PHE A 139 1.88 6.51 26.35
CA PHE A 139 2.04 5.21 25.68
C PHE A 139 2.66 4.14 26.58
N GLU A 140 3.76 4.44 27.25
CA GLU A 140 4.42 3.50 28.18
C GLU A 140 3.52 3.14 29.35
N GLY A 141 2.84 4.13 29.96
CA GLY A 141 1.90 3.91 31.05
C GLY A 141 0.70 3.05 30.63
N ILE A 142 0.17 3.28 29.43
CA ILE A 142 -0.92 2.46 28.87
C ILE A 142 -0.46 1.01 28.68
N TYR A 143 0.74 0.80 28.14
CA TYR A 143 1.29 -0.54 27.91
C TYR A 143 1.53 -1.25 29.26
N GLU A 144 2.14 -0.58 30.24
CA GLU A 144 2.36 -1.13 31.58
C GLU A 144 1.05 -1.47 32.30
N GLU A 145 0.05 -0.60 32.23
CA GLU A 145 -1.28 -0.84 32.78
C GLU A 145 -1.94 -2.09 32.17
N LEU A 146 -1.91 -2.23 30.84
CA LEU A 146 -2.44 -3.40 30.16
C LEU A 146 -1.71 -4.69 30.56
N ALA A 147 -0.39 -4.65 30.70
CA ALA A 147 0.39 -5.80 31.17
C ALA A 147 0.02 -6.20 32.62
N ARG A 148 -0.23 -5.21 33.46
CA ARG A 148 -0.70 -5.45 34.85
C ARG A 148 -2.11 -6.04 34.90
N LEU A 149 -3.01 -5.59 34.02
CA LEU A 149 -4.40 -6.07 33.97
C LEU A 149 -4.50 -7.47 33.34
N PHE A 150 -3.59 -7.81 32.42
CA PHE A 150 -3.60 -9.08 31.67
C PHE A 150 -2.27 -9.85 31.75
N PRO A 151 -1.77 -10.17 32.98
CA PRO A 151 -0.41 -10.71 33.15
C PRO A 151 -0.17 -12.07 32.51
N ASN A 152 -1.24 -12.83 32.25
CA ASN A 152 -1.16 -14.12 31.56
C ASN A 152 -1.04 -14.00 30.02
N ARG A 153 -1.22 -12.80 29.47
CA ARG A 153 -1.20 -12.56 28.01
C ARG A 153 -0.14 -11.55 27.58
N LEU A 154 0.19 -10.62 28.47
CA LEU A 154 1.03 -9.48 28.13
C LEU A 154 2.09 -9.26 29.22
N THR A 155 3.32 -9.04 28.80
CA THR A 155 4.43 -8.65 29.68
C THR A 155 4.95 -7.28 29.24
N TYR A 156 5.08 -6.35 30.18
CA TYR A 156 5.69 -5.07 29.90
C TYR A 156 7.22 -5.21 29.78
N HIS A 157 7.76 -4.65 28.73
CA HIS A 157 9.18 -4.48 28.50
C HIS A 157 9.45 -3.02 28.22
N GLU A 158 10.33 -2.42 28.99
CA GLU A 158 10.77 -1.03 28.80
C GLU A 158 11.43 -0.82 27.43
N LEU A 159 11.40 0.42 26.94
CA LEU A 159 12.10 0.80 25.71
C LEU A 159 13.64 0.82 25.98
N SER A 160 14.31 -0.27 25.69
CA SER A 160 15.75 -0.43 25.85
C SER A 160 16.33 -1.38 24.79
N LYS A 161 17.61 -1.21 24.41
CA LYS A 161 18.31 -2.08 23.45
C LYS A 161 18.26 -3.55 23.86
N GLN A 162 18.33 -3.85 25.16
CA GLN A 162 18.35 -5.21 25.69
C GLN A 162 16.98 -5.89 25.61
N LYS A 163 15.88 -5.12 25.68
CA LYS A 163 14.52 -5.62 25.75
C LYS A 163 13.70 -5.43 24.47
N ILE A 164 14.26 -4.78 23.47
CA ILE A 164 13.51 -4.36 22.28
C ILE A 164 12.90 -5.54 21.49
N LYS A 165 13.57 -6.70 21.46
CA LYS A 165 13.05 -7.91 20.79
C LYS A 165 11.87 -8.52 21.54
N ASP A 166 11.97 -8.59 22.87
CA ASP A 166 10.87 -9.07 23.72
C ASP A 166 9.69 -8.11 23.63
N ARG A 167 9.98 -6.79 23.72
CA ARG A 167 9.01 -5.72 23.59
C ARG A 167 8.24 -5.77 22.27
N GLU A 168 8.93 -5.98 21.16
CA GLU A 168 8.35 -6.08 19.84
C GLU A 168 7.30 -7.19 19.74
N THR A 169 7.58 -8.37 20.30
CA THR A 169 6.61 -9.47 20.38
C THR A 169 5.35 -9.03 21.11
N GLN A 170 5.49 -8.27 22.19
CA GLN A 170 4.34 -7.77 22.95
C GLN A 170 3.59 -6.65 22.21
N LEU A 171 4.31 -5.72 21.56
CA LEU A 171 3.70 -4.68 20.74
C LEU A 171 2.94 -5.27 19.55
N SER A 172 3.43 -6.35 18.93
CA SER A 172 2.73 -7.03 17.86
C SER A 172 1.40 -7.63 18.33
N LEU A 173 1.36 -8.16 19.56
CA LEU A 173 0.14 -8.64 20.19
C LEU A 173 -0.83 -7.48 20.49
N LEU A 174 -0.36 -6.39 21.04
CA LEU A 174 -1.18 -5.19 21.28
C LEU A 174 -1.77 -4.64 19.98
N GLN A 175 -0.99 -4.59 18.90
CA GLN A 175 -1.45 -4.16 17.58
C GLN A 175 -2.50 -5.11 17.01
N HIS A 176 -2.36 -6.42 17.21
CA HIS A 176 -3.36 -7.39 16.84
C HIS A 176 -4.74 -7.09 17.47
N PHE A 177 -4.76 -6.65 18.72
CA PHE A 177 -5.98 -6.24 19.43
C PHE A 177 -6.37 -4.77 19.20
N GLY A 178 -5.71 -4.06 18.29
CA GLY A 178 -6.11 -2.73 17.83
C GLY A 178 -5.46 -1.56 18.54
N LEU A 179 -4.51 -1.78 19.46
CA LEU A 179 -3.73 -0.68 20.02
C LEU A 179 -2.80 -0.12 18.93
N LYS A 180 -2.67 1.19 18.86
CA LYS A 180 -1.71 1.84 17.97
C LYS A 180 -0.31 1.67 18.53
N THR A 181 0.63 1.20 17.70
CA THR A 181 2.00 0.89 18.13
C THR A 181 3.04 1.57 17.26
N THR A 182 4.30 1.41 17.61
CA THR A 182 5.49 1.86 16.87
C THR A 182 5.90 0.89 15.75
N LEU A 183 5.08 -0.12 15.48
CA LEU A 183 5.31 -1.10 14.42
C LEU A 183 4.58 -0.72 13.15
N LEU A 184 5.23 -0.88 12.01
CA LEU A 184 4.63 -0.76 10.68
C LEU A 184 4.55 -2.14 10.04
N ASP A 185 3.31 -2.61 9.75
CA ASP A 185 3.08 -3.92 9.15
C ASP A 185 3.60 -4.00 7.73
N ILE A 186 4.28 -5.09 7.42
CA ILE A 186 4.67 -5.51 6.09
C ILE A 186 4.40 -7.02 5.94
N THR A 187 4.37 -7.51 4.71
CA THR A 187 4.17 -8.94 4.44
C THR A 187 5.22 -9.48 3.48
N SER A 188 5.60 -10.73 3.60
CA SER A 188 6.45 -11.40 2.62
C SER A 188 5.68 -11.94 1.40
N ASN A 189 4.38 -11.62 1.28
CA ASN A 189 3.54 -12.07 0.18
C ASN A 189 2.92 -10.87 -0.59
N PRO A 190 3.28 -10.64 -1.87
CA PRO A 190 2.78 -9.52 -2.64
C PRO A 190 1.26 -9.57 -2.89
N PHE A 191 0.66 -10.76 -2.95
CA PHE A 191 -0.80 -10.89 -3.12
C PHE A 191 -1.56 -10.54 -1.83
N VAL A 192 -0.98 -10.81 -0.66
CA VAL A 192 -1.52 -10.32 0.61
C VAL A 192 -1.45 -8.80 0.68
N ALA A 193 -0.33 -8.19 0.24
CA ALA A 193 -0.24 -6.74 0.14
C ALA A 193 -1.29 -6.17 -0.83
N MET A 194 -1.55 -6.84 -1.95
CA MET A 194 -2.60 -6.45 -2.90
C MET A 194 -4.00 -6.53 -2.26
N LEU A 195 -4.31 -7.54 -1.46
CA LEU A 195 -5.55 -7.60 -0.69
C LEU A 195 -5.70 -6.39 0.24
N PHE A 196 -4.64 -6.04 0.99
CA PHE A 196 -4.66 -4.83 1.83
C PHE A 196 -4.84 -3.54 1.03
N MET A 197 -4.25 -3.45 -0.16
CA MET A 197 -4.47 -2.32 -1.07
C MET A 197 -5.94 -2.17 -1.46
N LEU A 198 -6.69 -3.27 -1.50
CA LEU A 198 -8.07 -3.34 -1.96
C LEU A 198 -9.11 -3.46 -0.82
N SER A 199 -8.71 -3.50 0.45
CA SER A 199 -9.58 -3.82 1.59
C SER A 199 -10.48 -2.67 2.06
N GLU A 200 -10.20 -1.44 1.68
CA GLU A 200 -10.96 -0.25 2.09
C GLU A 200 -12.26 -0.09 1.31
N ASN A 201 -13.17 0.74 1.84
CA ASN A 201 -14.36 1.16 1.12
C ASN A 201 -13.97 1.99 -0.11
N ILE A 202 -14.75 1.87 -1.19
CA ILE A 202 -14.46 2.50 -2.48
C ILE A 202 -14.28 4.01 -2.37
N ASP A 203 -14.99 4.69 -1.50
CA ASP A 203 -14.91 6.13 -1.28
C ASP A 203 -13.55 6.59 -0.72
N ASN A 204 -12.79 5.66 -0.13
CA ASN A 204 -11.47 5.91 0.44
C ASN A 204 -10.32 5.68 -0.55
N TYR A 205 -10.62 5.19 -1.77
CA TYR A 205 -9.58 4.95 -2.76
C TYR A 205 -9.12 6.25 -3.42
N LYS A 206 -7.84 6.56 -3.18
CA LYS A 206 -7.15 7.65 -3.86
C LYS A 206 -5.77 7.17 -4.27
N GLU A 207 -5.69 6.65 -5.50
CA GLU A 207 -4.46 6.10 -6.04
C GLU A 207 -3.93 4.90 -5.21
N PRO A 208 -4.59 3.74 -5.25
CA PRO A 208 -4.14 2.53 -4.54
C PRO A 208 -2.68 2.21 -4.83
N THR A 209 -1.94 1.84 -3.79
CA THR A 209 -0.49 1.78 -3.82
C THR A 209 0.04 0.46 -3.26
N LEU A 210 1.04 -0.10 -3.94
CA LEU A 210 1.83 -1.22 -3.46
C LEU A 210 3.28 -0.77 -3.21
N TYR A 211 3.79 -1.06 -2.04
CA TYR A 211 5.20 -0.89 -1.70
C TYR A 211 5.93 -2.21 -1.79
N PHE A 212 7.16 -2.14 -2.29
CA PHE A 212 8.10 -3.25 -2.37
C PHE A 212 9.36 -2.83 -1.62
N PHE A 213 9.74 -3.60 -0.62
CA PHE A 213 10.92 -3.36 0.21
C PHE A 213 11.98 -4.41 -0.07
N GLN A 214 13.22 -3.96 -0.18
CA GLN A 214 14.38 -4.83 -0.25
C GLN A 214 15.03 -4.87 1.13
N LEU A 215 14.76 -5.94 1.88
CA LEU A 215 15.26 -6.13 3.23
C LEU A 215 16.24 -7.29 3.26
N ASP A 216 17.43 -7.04 3.74
CA ASP A 216 18.43 -8.09 3.94
C ASP A 216 18.31 -8.63 5.37
N LYS A 217 17.96 -9.90 5.50
CA LYS A 217 17.81 -10.58 6.79
C LYS A 217 19.12 -10.71 7.56
N TYR A 218 20.25 -10.64 6.86
CA TYR A 218 21.57 -10.93 7.40
C TYR A 218 22.50 -9.72 7.44
N ALA A 219 22.18 -8.66 6.73
CA ALA A 219 22.93 -7.43 6.81
C ALA A 219 22.29 -6.52 7.84
N ASP A 220 23.02 -6.11 8.85
CA ASP A 220 22.62 -5.14 9.89
C ASP A 220 22.22 -3.75 9.36
N LYS A 221 21.93 -3.65 8.06
CA LYS A 221 21.77 -2.37 7.36
C LYS A 221 20.43 -1.70 7.60
N SER A 222 19.38 -2.45 7.91
CA SER A 222 18.11 -1.84 8.29
C SER A 222 17.76 -2.28 9.72
N LYS A 223 18.25 -1.58 10.71
CA LYS A 223 18.01 -1.87 12.14
C LYS A 223 16.54 -1.91 12.53
N ILE A 224 15.66 -1.29 11.73
CA ILE A 224 14.22 -1.29 12.00
C ILE A 224 13.51 -2.55 11.51
N PHE A 225 14.14 -3.43 10.71
CA PHE A 225 13.46 -4.63 10.21
C PHE A 225 13.46 -5.74 11.25
N VAL A 226 12.29 -6.33 11.45
CA VAL A 226 12.10 -7.46 12.33
C VAL A 226 11.16 -8.52 11.74
N GLU A 227 11.69 -9.73 11.62
CA GLU A 227 10.88 -10.91 11.33
C GLU A 227 10.26 -11.41 12.64
N VAL A 228 8.94 -11.38 12.71
CA VAL A 228 8.22 -11.70 13.95
C VAL A 228 8.36 -13.17 14.31
N VAL A 229 8.62 -13.45 15.58
CA VAL A 229 8.52 -14.79 16.14
C VAL A 229 7.05 -15.22 16.09
N LYS A 230 6.78 -16.30 15.38
CA LYS A 230 5.42 -16.88 15.27
C LYS A 230 4.97 -17.35 16.67
N ASN A 231 3.92 -16.72 17.16
CA ASN A 231 3.32 -17.04 18.46
C ASN A 231 1.92 -17.64 18.22
N GLU A 232 1.53 -18.63 19.00
CA GLU A 232 0.19 -19.23 18.94
C GLU A 232 -0.95 -18.22 19.14
N TRP A 233 -0.68 -17.11 19.81
CA TRP A 233 -1.66 -16.04 20.08
C TRP A 233 -1.84 -15.04 18.92
N ASN A 234 -1.05 -15.14 17.86
CA ASN A 234 -1.10 -14.21 16.72
C ASN A 234 -1.22 -14.96 15.39
N GLU A 235 -2.36 -15.63 15.21
CA GLU A 235 -2.68 -16.38 13.98
C GLU A 235 -2.68 -15.50 12.72
N ARG A 236 -3.02 -14.19 12.86
CA ARG A 236 -2.99 -13.25 11.74
C ARG A 236 -1.60 -13.08 11.15
N ILE A 237 -0.56 -12.98 11.96
CA ILE A 237 0.81 -12.84 11.46
C ILE A 237 1.17 -14.03 10.57
N ILE A 238 0.72 -15.22 10.96
CA ILE A 238 0.97 -16.45 10.19
C ILE A 238 0.19 -16.40 8.87
N ALA A 239 -1.12 -16.12 8.93
CA ALA A 239 -1.99 -16.05 7.75
C ALA A 239 -1.55 -14.95 6.77
N GLN A 240 -1.19 -13.80 7.29
CA GLN A 240 -0.74 -12.65 6.51
C GLN A 240 0.74 -12.72 6.10
N ARG A 241 1.48 -13.76 6.52
CA ARG A 241 2.94 -13.84 6.35
C ARG A 241 3.62 -12.54 6.78
N GLY A 242 3.16 -12.03 7.93
CA GLY A 242 3.50 -10.70 8.43
C GLY A 242 4.93 -10.61 8.96
N ALA A 243 5.46 -9.40 8.89
CA ALA A 243 6.65 -8.91 9.55
C ALA A 243 6.43 -7.44 9.89
N PHE A 244 7.36 -6.82 10.59
CA PHE A 244 7.27 -5.39 10.95
C PHE A 244 8.53 -4.64 10.64
N LEU A 245 8.37 -3.33 10.40
CA LEU A 245 9.42 -2.35 10.62
C LEU A 245 9.17 -1.75 12.01
N ASN A 246 10.11 -1.96 12.93
CA ASN A 246 10.01 -1.54 14.33
C ASN A 246 10.73 -0.21 14.54
N PHE A 247 9.97 0.86 14.68
CA PHE A 247 10.52 2.20 14.86
C PHE A 247 10.97 2.51 16.30
N ASP A 248 10.77 1.62 17.25
CA ASP A 248 11.41 1.72 18.57
C ASP A 248 12.95 1.76 18.43
N TRP A 249 13.53 1.07 17.42
CA TRP A 249 14.95 1.17 17.11
C TRP A 249 15.39 2.57 16.68
N ALA A 250 14.52 3.30 16.01
CA ALA A 250 14.82 4.68 15.58
C ALA A 250 14.65 5.70 16.70
N ILE A 251 13.87 5.36 17.73
CA ILE A 251 13.62 6.21 18.90
C ILE A 251 14.74 6.07 19.95
N LEU A 252 15.35 4.89 20.03
CA LEU A 252 16.46 4.66 20.97
C LEU A 252 17.68 5.52 20.63
N PRO A 253 18.33 6.15 21.66
CA PRO A 253 19.57 6.87 21.45
C PRO A 253 20.63 5.94 20.83
N SER A 254 21.13 6.28 19.66
CA SER A 254 22.27 5.55 19.09
C SER A 254 23.57 6.12 19.65
N GLU A 255 24.41 5.26 20.22
CA GLU A 255 25.73 5.65 20.71
C GLU A 255 26.70 6.01 19.56
N ASN A 256 26.35 5.63 18.30
CA ASN A 256 27.15 5.89 17.09
C ASN A 256 26.22 6.31 15.95
N ILE A 257 25.70 7.53 16.00
CA ILE A 257 24.77 8.09 15.01
C ILE A 257 25.39 8.18 13.59
N GLU A 258 26.70 8.31 13.47
CA GLU A 258 27.34 8.58 12.18
C GLU A 258 27.56 7.34 11.29
N GLN A 259 27.58 6.12 11.82
CA GLN A 259 27.84 4.92 11.02
C GLN A 259 26.60 4.10 10.62
N ASP A 260 25.44 4.34 11.23
CA ASP A 260 24.29 3.44 11.16
C ASP A 260 23.09 3.98 10.36
N MET A 261 23.09 5.26 9.99
CA MET A 261 21.95 5.90 9.27
C MET A 261 22.11 5.95 7.74
N ASP A 262 23.22 5.51 7.19
CA ASP A 262 23.49 5.66 5.76
C ASP A 262 22.80 4.63 4.85
N ALA A 263 22.16 3.61 5.39
CA ALA A 263 21.53 2.58 4.60
C ALA A 263 20.00 2.67 4.66
N LYS A 264 19.43 3.57 3.84
CA LYS A 264 17.98 3.63 3.60
C LYS A 264 17.49 2.32 2.99
N ILE A 265 16.26 1.94 3.32
CA ILE A 265 15.62 0.74 2.75
C ILE A 265 15.29 1.00 1.29
N PRO A 266 15.86 0.26 0.34
CA PRO A 266 15.50 0.37 -1.06
C PRO A 266 14.04 0.01 -1.26
N THR A 267 13.25 0.97 -1.75
CA THR A 267 11.80 0.86 -1.82
C THR A 267 11.31 1.23 -3.22
N ILE A 268 10.33 0.48 -3.73
CA ILE A 268 9.52 0.89 -4.88
C ILE A 268 8.12 1.17 -4.37
N LYS A 269 7.58 2.31 -4.74
CA LYS A 269 6.18 2.70 -4.53
C LYS A 269 5.46 2.65 -5.86
N LEU A 270 4.60 1.65 -6.06
CA LEU A 270 3.82 1.44 -7.28
C LEU A 270 2.41 1.99 -7.07
N VAL A 271 2.07 3.05 -7.78
CA VAL A 271 0.83 3.81 -7.63
C VAL A 271 -0.07 3.59 -8.84
N LEU A 272 -1.33 3.26 -8.61
CA LEU A 272 -2.33 3.19 -9.67
C LEU A 272 -2.93 4.59 -9.90
N LYS A 273 -2.75 5.14 -11.11
CA LYS A 273 -3.10 6.52 -11.44
C LYS A 273 -4.08 6.61 -12.61
N PHE A 274 -5.06 7.50 -12.46
CA PHE A 274 -5.94 7.82 -13.57
C PHE A 274 -5.23 8.68 -14.63
N ASP A 275 -5.36 8.30 -15.90
CA ASP A 275 -4.73 8.98 -17.04
C ASP A 275 -5.72 9.90 -17.74
N GLU A 276 -5.97 11.05 -17.13
CA GLU A 276 -6.88 12.05 -17.68
C GLU A 276 -6.44 12.54 -19.07
N LYS A 277 -5.13 12.67 -19.29
CA LYS A 277 -4.59 13.13 -20.57
C LYS A 277 -4.91 12.15 -21.69
N GLU A 278 -4.63 10.85 -21.49
CA GLU A 278 -4.89 9.83 -22.50
C GLU A 278 -6.39 9.67 -22.77
N LEU A 279 -7.23 9.85 -21.74
CA LEU A 279 -8.69 9.88 -21.91
C LEU A 279 -9.07 11.02 -22.86
N GLN A 280 -8.61 12.25 -22.61
CA GLN A 280 -8.93 13.41 -23.44
C GLN A 280 -8.43 13.24 -24.89
N GLU A 281 -7.21 12.73 -25.08
CA GLU A 281 -6.67 12.42 -26.40
C GLU A 281 -7.52 11.37 -27.13
N THR A 282 -8.01 10.37 -26.43
CA THR A 282 -8.90 9.32 -26.99
C THR A 282 -10.26 9.88 -27.38
N LEU A 283 -10.85 10.76 -26.57
CA LEU A 283 -12.11 11.44 -26.87
C LEU A 283 -11.97 12.34 -28.10
N GLN A 284 -10.91 13.13 -28.18
CA GLN A 284 -10.62 13.96 -29.36
C GLN A 284 -10.42 13.14 -30.63
N ALA A 285 -9.67 12.04 -30.55
CA ALA A 285 -9.51 11.13 -31.70
C ALA A 285 -10.85 10.51 -32.12
N SER A 286 -11.75 10.24 -31.18
CA SER A 286 -13.09 9.74 -31.49
C SER A 286 -13.94 10.77 -32.21
N ILE A 287 -13.90 12.04 -31.77
CA ILE A 287 -14.56 13.17 -32.46
C ILE A 287 -14.03 13.27 -33.88
N GLN A 288 -12.68 13.30 -34.06
CA GLN A 288 -12.08 13.39 -35.39
C GLN A 288 -12.52 12.26 -36.31
N SER A 289 -12.61 11.02 -35.79
CA SER A 289 -13.06 9.87 -36.58
C SER A 289 -14.51 10.02 -37.02
N LEU A 290 -15.37 10.62 -36.22
CA LEU A 290 -16.77 10.91 -36.57
C LEU A 290 -16.87 12.01 -37.65
N LEU A 291 -16.04 13.03 -37.57
CA LEU A 291 -15.93 14.07 -38.62
C LEU A 291 -15.46 13.48 -39.95
N ASP A 292 -14.47 12.58 -39.93
CA ASP A 292 -13.92 11.93 -41.13
C ASP A 292 -14.96 11.09 -41.88
N ILE A 293 -15.97 10.56 -41.19
CA ILE A 293 -17.08 9.84 -41.81
C ILE A 293 -18.28 10.73 -42.19
N GLY A 294 -18.14 12.07 -42.01
CA GLY A 294 -19.07 13.07 -42.49
C GLY A 294 -20.11 13.56 -41.49
N LEU A 295 -19.98 13.28 -40.18
CA LEU A 295 -20.80 13.93 -39.16
C LEU A 295 -20.42 15.42 -39.04
N SER A 296 -21.39 16.24 -38.65
CA SER A 296 -21.07 17.63 -38.24
C SER A 296 -20.30 17.64 -36.91
N GLU A 297 -19.58 18.72 -36.65
CA GLU A 297 -18.83 18.91 -35.42
C GLU A 297 -19.76 18.87 -34.19
N ASP A 298 -20.93 19.51 -34.27
CA ASP A 298 -21.92 19.54 -33.21
C ASP A 298 -22.45 18.12 -32.91
N ASP A 299 -22.79 17.34 -33.95
CA ASP A 299 -23.29 15.97 -33.78
C ASP A 299 -22.18 15.06 -33.22
N ALA A 300 -20.93 15.22 -33.66
CA ALA A 300 -19.81 14.44 -33.16
C ALA A 300 -19.52 14.72 -31.66
N ILE A 301 -19.58 15.98 -31.26
CA ILE A 301 -19.43 16.41 -29.86
C ILE A 301 -20.61 15.88 -29.04
N GLU A 302 -21.85 16.01 -29.51
CA GLU A 302 -23.05 15.52 -28.82
C GLU A 302 -22.97 14.00 -28.63
N PHE A 303 -22.42 13.25 -29.58
CA PHE A 303 -22.24 11.81 -29.49
C PHE A 303 -21.16 11.40 -28.46
N VAL A 304 -20.08 12.15 -28.36
CA VAL A 304 -18.93 11.84 -27.47
C VAL A 304 -19.12 12.42 -26.06
N SER A 305 -19.84 13.54 -25.92
CA SER A 305 -20.04 14.25 -24.65
C SER A 305 -20.66 13.40 -23.52
N PRO A 306 -21.62 12.51 -23.73
CA PRO A 306 -22.09 11.60 -22.68
C PRO A 306 -20.99 10.67 -22.17
N LEU A 307 -20.08 10.24 -23.06
CA LEU A 307 -18.94 9.39 -22.72
C LEU A 307 -17.95 10.14 -21.79
N GLU A 308 -17.71 11.44 -22.05
CA GLU A 308 -16.91 12.30 -21.20
C GLU A 308 -17.54 12.51 -19.82
N ASN A 309 -18.84 12.81 -19.79
CA ASN A 309 -19.52 13.17 -18.54
C ASN A 309 -19.75 11.97 -17.59
N GLU A 310 -19.96 10.79 -18.11
CA GLU A 310 -20.29 9.61 -17.30
C GLU A 310 -19.04 8.95 -16.67
N TYR A 311 -17.87 9.09 -17.29
CA TYR A 311 -16.68 8.33 -16.92
C TYR A 311 -15.45 9.16 -16.53
N ALA A 312 -15.25 10.32 -17.12
CA ALA A 312 -14.16 11.22 -16.74
C ALA A 312 -14.38 11.83 -15.34
N LYS A 313 -15.64 12.01 -14.92
CA LYS A 313 -15.99 12.53 -13.60
C LYS A 313 -16.12 11.45 -12.52
N ASP A 314 -16.28 10.19 -12.90
CA ASP A 314 -16.51 9.10 -11.95
C ASP A 314 -15.37 8.08 -11.95
N ASN A 315 -14.17 8.55 -11.57
CA ASN A 315 -13.02 7.69 -11.31
C ASN A 315 -13.35 6.56 -10.29
N LEU A 316 -14.33 6.78 -9.41
CA LEU A 316 -14.78 5.80 -8.43
C LEU A 316 -15.44 4.57 -9.08
N LYS A 317 -16.22 4.74 -10.16
CA LYS A 317 -16.81 3.59 -10.89
C LYS A 317 -15.75 2.72 -11.56
N SER A 318 -14.77 3.35 -12.22
CA SER A 318 -13.65 2.61 -12.81
C SER A 318 -12.85 1.88 -11.75
N MET A 319 -12.63 2.50 -10.60
CA MET A 319 -11.93 1.91 -9.48
C MET A 319 -12.70 0.75 -8.85
N ASP A 320 -14.03 0.83 -8.76
CA ASP A 320 -14.87 -0.29 -8.28
C ASP A 320 -14.75 -1.52 -9.21
N LEU A 321 -14.75 -1.30 -10.53
CA LEU A 321 -14.53 -2.37 -11.50
C LEU A 321 -13.14 -2.98 -11.40
N ILE A 322 -12.10 -2.15 -11.28
CA ILE A 322 -10.72 -2.62 -11.06
C ILE A 322 -10.60 -3.42 -9.77
N LYS A 323 -11.21 -2.92 -8.68
CA LYS A 323 -11.22 -3.63 -7.39
C LYS A 323 -11.88 -5.00 -7.53
N LYS A 324 -13.07 -5.08 -8.14
CA LYS A 324 -13.78 -6.35 -8.36
C LYS A 324 -12.94 -7.33 -9.17
N GLU A 325 -12.36 -6.88 -10.28
CA GLU A 325 -11.50 -7.71 -11.13
C GLU A 325 -10.29 -8.26 -10.38
N LEU A 326 -9.56 -7.39 -9.66
CA LEU A 326 -8.39 -7.81 -8.89
C LEU A 326 -8.78 -8.77 -7.75
N MET A 327 -9.90 -8.52 -7.06
CA MET A 327 -10.40 -9.40 -6.01
C MET A 327 -10.82 -10.77 -6.54
N GLU A 328 -11.53 -10.83 -7.68
CA GLU A 328 -11.89 -12.08 -8.33
C GLU A 328 -10.66 -12.91 -8.71
N LYS A 329 -9.63 -12.24 -9.27
CA LYS A 329 -8.37 -12.92 -9.61
C LYS A 329 -7.61 -13.39 -8.38
N LEU A 330 -7.54 -12.60 -7.32
CA LEU A 330 -6.93 -13.03 -6.07
C LEU A 330 -7.67 -14.24 -5.50
N HIS A 331 -9.00 -14.26 -5.57
CA HIS A 331 -9.81 -15.39 -5.12
C HIS A 331 -9.55 -16.67 -5.93
N GLU A 332 -9.38 -16.58 -7.25
CA GLU A 332 -8.96 -17.71 -8.10
C GLU A 332 -7.60 -18.30 -7.64
N TYR A 333 -6.71 -17.50 -7.05
CA TYR A 333 -5.44 -17.93 -6.48
C TYR A 333 -5.53 -18.26 -4.99
N PHE A 334 -6.75 -18.44 -4.46
CA PHE A 334 -7.02 -18.75 -3.05
C PHE A 334 -6.56 -17.67 -2.05
N TYR A 335 -6.57 -16.40 -2.47
CA TYR A 335 -6.37 -15.26 -1.59
C TYR A 335 -7.71 -14.58 -1.34
N SER A 336 -8.17 -14.59 -0.09
CA SER A 336 -9.39 -13.89 0.31
C SER A 336 -9.17 -13.08 1.59
N GLU A 337 -9.95 -12.04 1.81
CA GLU A 337 -9.88 -11.25 3.05
C GLU A 337 -10.18 -12.13 4.28
N VAL A 338 -11.05 -13.12 4.13
CA VAL A 338 -11.43 -14.05 5.20
C VAL A 338 -10.24 -14.84 5.70
N ASP A 339 -9.33 -15.23 4.79
CA ASP A 339 -8.16 -16.02 5.14
C ASP A 339 -7.07 -15.21 5.83
N LEU A 340 -7.10 -13.87 5.66
CA LEU A 340 -6.19 -12.95 6.33
C LEU A 340 -6.53 -12.73 7.82
N PHE A 341 -7.78 -12.98 8.20
CA PHE A 341 -8.28 -12.77 9.56
C PHE A 341 -8.87 -14.07 10.12
N PRO A 342 -8.03 -15.08 10.43
CA PRO A 342 -8.46 -16.39 10.91
C PRO A 342 -9.01 -16.36 12.34
N ASP A 343 -8.78 -15.27 13.08
CA ASP A 343 -9.20 -15.15 14.47
C ASP A 343 -10.74 -15.13 14.63
N PHE A 344 -11.19 -15.74 15.69
CA PHE A 344 -12.61 -15.98 15.99
C PHE A 344 -13.46 -14.70 15.95
N GLU A 345 -12.99 -13.62 16.56
CA GLU A 345 -13.76 -12.37 16.65
C GLU A 345 -13.98 -11.76 15.27
N LYS A 346 -12.92 -11.70 14.45
CA LYS A 346 -13.01 -11.18 13.08
C LYS A 346 -13.83 -12.08 12.17
N ARG A 347 -13.75 -13.39 12.36
CA ARG A 347 -14.56 -14.35 11.62
C ARG A 347 -16.04 -14.14 11.88
N ILE A 348 -16.44 -13.95 13.14
CA ILE A 348 -17.83 -13.64 13.51
C ILE A 348 -18.25 -12.29 12.92
N GLN A 349 -17.41 -11.25 13.05
CA GLN A 349 -17.70 -9.93 12.48
C GLN A 349 -17.92 -10.03 10.96
N TYR A 350 -17.07 -10.77 10.24
CA TYR A 350 -17.20 -10.99 8.81
C TYR A 350 -18.53 -11.69 8.46
N ILE A 351 -18.84 -12.82 9.13
CA ILE A 351 -20.09 -13.54 8.90
C ILE A 351 -21.30 -12.61 9.19
N SER A 352 -21.26 -11.89 10.31
CA SER A 352 -22.33 -10.97 10.69
C SER A 352 -22.52 -9.86 9.66
N SER A 353 -21.43 -9.32 9.09
CA SER A 353 -21.50 -8.26 8.08
C SER A 353 -22.20 -8.68 6.78
N GLN A 354 -22.12 -9.97 6.42
CA GLN A 354 -22.80 -10.51 5.23
C GLN A 354 -24.33 -10.48 5.34
N TYR A 355 -24.87 -10.42 6.55
CA TYR A 355 -26.30 -10.38 6.83
C TYR A 355 -26.80 -8.98 7.21
N ASN A 356 -25.91 -7.98 7.25
CA ASN A 356 -26.34 -6.61 7.45
C ASN A 356 -26.98 -6.07 6.17
N LEU A 357 -28.15 -5.48 6.30
CA LEU A 357 -28.82 -4.78 5.20
C LEU A 357 -28.00 -3.53 4.85
N ASP A 358 -27.66 -3.39 3.57
CA ASP A 358 -27.09 -2.15 3.03
C ASP A 358 -28.12 -1.03 3.12
N LEU A 359 -28.13 -0.28 4.20
CA LEU A 359 -29.06 0.85 4.44
C LEU A 359 -29.02 1.88 3.29
N ASN A 360 -27.90 1.99 2.58
CA ASN A 360 -27.76 2.87 1.42
C ASN A 360 -28.50 2.38 0.17
N LYS A 361 -28.85 1.10 0.08
CA LYS A 361 -29.70 0.57 -1.01
C LYS A 361 -31.20 0.78 -0.76
N GLN A 362 -31.62 0.87 0.50
CA GLN A 362 -33.03 1.10 0.84
C GLN A 362 -33.47 2.55 0.59
N LEU A 363 -32.61 3.54 0.81
CA LEU A 363 -32.93 4.95 0.56
C LEU A 363 -33.15 5.29 -0.92
N ASN A 364 -32.64 4.47 -1.85
CA ASN A 364 -32.83 4.65 -3.29
C ASN A 364 -34.08 3.92 -3.85
N ILE A 365 -34.77 3.11 -3.04
CA ILE A 365 -36.00 2.40 -3.45
C ILE A 365 -37.26 3.18 -3.03
N GLU A 366 -37.19 3.99 -1.98
CA GLU A 366 -38.32 4.82 -1.52
C GLU A 366 -38.42 6.19 -2.22
N SER A 367 -37.51 6.50 -3.15
CA SER A 367 -37.49 7.75 -3.95
C SER A 367 -37.89 7.54 -5.43
N LYS A 368 -38.57 6.43 -5.75
CA LYS A 368 -39.16 6.23 -7.09
C LYS A 368 -40.69 6.12 -7.03
#